data_81a8f65dd535972c57582ab705d01172
#
_entry.id   81a8f65dd535972c57582ab705d01172
#
_cell.length_a   1.000
_cell.length_b   1.000
_cell.length_c   1.000
_cell.angle_alpha   90.00
_cell.angle_beta   90.00
_cell.angle_gamma   90.00
#
_symmetry.space_group_name_H-M   'P 1'
#
loop_
_entity.id
_entity.type
_entity.pdbx_description
1 polymer ?
#
loop_
_entity_poly.entity_id
_entity_poly.type
_entity_poly.pdbx_seq_one_letter_code
_entity_poly.pdbx_strand_id
1 'polypeptide(L)'
;MYIGIDLGTSGVKVILLNEQGEVVASQTEKLTVSRPHPLWSEQDPEQWWQATDRAMKALGDQHSLQDVKALGIAGQMHGATLLDAQQRVLRPAILWNDGRCAQECTLLEARVPQSRVITGNLMMPGFTAPKLLWVQRHEPEIFRQIDKVLLPKDYLRLRMTGEFASDMSDAAGTMWLDVAKRDWSDVMLQACDLSRDQMPALYEGSEITGALLPEVAKAWGMATVPVVAGGGDNAAGAVGVGMVDANQTMLSLGTSGVYFAVSEGFLSKPESAVHSFCHALPQRWHLMSVMLSAASCLDWAAKLTGLSNVPALIAAAQQADESAEPVWFLPYLSGERTPHNNPQAKGVFFGLTHQHGPNELARAVLEGVGYALADGMDVVHACGIKPQSVTLIGGGARSEYWRQMLADISGQQLDYRTGGDVGPALGASRLAQIAANPEKSLIELLPQLPLEQSHLPDAQRYAAYQPRRETFRRLYQQLLPLMA
;
A
#
# COMPACT_ATOMS: atom_id res chain seq x y z
N MET A 1 -13.16 -11.81 21.05
CA MET A 1 -12.04 -10.95 20.59
C MET A 1 -11.45 -11.48 19.29
N TYR A 2 -10.70 -10.66 18.56
CA TYR A 2 -10.10 -11.01 17.26
C TYR A 2 -8.64 -10.56 17.22
N ILE A 3 -7.78 -11.30 16.54
CA ILE A 3 -6.38 -10.92 16.35
C ILE A 3 -6.17 -10.49 14.91
N GLY A 4 -5.46 -9.39 14.71
CA GLY A 4 -4.92 -8.96 13.43
C GLY A 4 -3.40 -8.92 13.46
N ILE A 5 -2.79 -9.57 12.49
CA ILE A 5 -1.33 -9.56 12.28
C ILE A 5 -1.05 -8.78 11.00
N ASP A 6 -0.12 -7.83 11.08
CA ASP A 6 0.40 -7.12 9.92
C ASP A 6 1.91 -7.36 9.80
N LEU A 7 2.30 -8.06 8.75
CA LEU A 7 3.70 -8.28 8.40
C LEU A 7 4.18 -7.13 7.51
N GLY A 8 4.63 -6.04 8.11
CA GLY A 8 5.26 -4.94 7.39
C GLY A 8 6.73 -5.21 7.05
N THR A 9 7.34 -4.32 6.26
CA THR A 9 8.76 -4.42 5.88
C THR A 9 9.71 -4.17 7.05
N SER A 10 9.36 -3.25 7.95
CA SER A 10 10.20 -2.86 9.09
C SER A 10 9.81 -3.54 10.40
N GLY A 11 8.75 -4.33 10.42
CA GLY A 11 8.30 -5.02 11.62
C GLY A 11 6.98 -5.74 11.44
N VAL A 12 6.67 -6.57 12.42
CA VAL A 12 5.38 -7.26 12.56
C VAL A 12 4.60 -6.57 13.66
N LYS A 13 3.39 -6.11 13.35
CA LYS A 13 2.44 -5.57 14.33
C LYS A 13 1.32 -6.58 14.55
N VAL A 14 1.01 -6.85 15.82
CA VAL A 14 -0.12 -7.69 16.23
C VAL A 14 -1.05 -6.83 17.10
N ILE A 15 -2.35 -6.92 16.86
CA ILE A 15 -3.36 -6.24 17.67
C ILE A 15 -4.41 -7.23 18.19
N LEU A 16 -4.99 -6.88 19.34
CA LEU A 16 -6.15 -7.54 19.91
C LEU A 16 -7.35 -6.59 19.78
N LEU A 17 -8.39 -7.02 19.08
CA LEU A 17 -9.61 -6.27 18.81
C LEU A 17 -10.76 -6.86 19.64
N ASN A 18 -11.55 -6.01 20.33
CA ASN A 18 -12.76 -6.47 21.01
C ASN A 18 -13.96 -6.59 20.03
N GLU A 19 -15.10 -7.05 20.53
CA GLU A 19 -16.32 -7.21 19.72
C GLU A 19 -16.94 -5.88 19.28
N GLN A 20 -16.62 -4.80 19.98
CA GLN A 20 -17.05 -3.43 19.65
C GLN A 20 -16.17 -2.79 18.56
N GLY A 21 -15.12 -3.48 18.12
CA GLY A 21 -14.19 -2.98 17.10
C GLY A 21 -13.12 -2.03 17.66
N GLU A 22 -12.87 -2.06 18.96
CA GLU A 22 -11.84 -1.26 19.64
C GLU A 22 -10.55 -2.06 19.80
N VAL A 23 -9.42 -1.43 19.58
CA VAL A 23 -8.10 -2.02 19.81
C VAL A 23 -7.79 -2.03 21.30
N VAL A 24 -7.75 -3.22 21.89
CA VAL A 24 -7.48 -3.43 23.33
C VAL A 24 -5.99 -3.40 23.63
N ALA A 25 -5.18 -3.97 22.73
CA ALA A 25 -3.74 -4.07 22.89
C ALA A 25 -3.04 -4.19 21.53
N SER A 26 -1.76 -3.84 21.53
CA SER A 26 -0.89 -4.04 20.36
C SER A 26 0.54 -4.36 20.77
N GLN A 27 1.21 -5.19 19.98
CA GLN A 27 2.64 -5.49 20.10
C GLN A 27 3.31 -5.32 18.74
N THR A 28 4.56 -4.89 18.75
CA THR A 28 5.34 -4.71 17.52
C THR A 28 6.74 -5.25 17.70
N GLU A 29 7.15 -6.12 16.78
CA GLU A 29 8.51 -6.64 16.67
C GLU A 29 9.20 -6.09 15.43
N LYS A 30 10.43 -5.63 15.57
CA LYS A 30 11.21 -5.05 14.48
C LYS A 30 11.75 -6.11 13.54
N LEU A 31 11.82 -5.77 12.26
CA LEU A 31 12.50 -6.54 11.21
C LEU A 31 13.58 -5.68 10.56
N THR A 32 14.59 -6.35 10.02
CA THR A 32 15.65 -5.72 9.24
C THR A 32 15.58 -6.14 7.79
N VAL A 33 15.98 -5.24 6.88
CA VAL A 33 16.07 -5.49 5.45
C VAL A 33 17.53 -5.65 5.06
N SER A 34 17.86 -6.74 4.36
CA SER A 34 19.17 -6.94 3.77
C SER A 34 19.25 -6.25 2.41
N ARG A 35 20.36 -5.57 2.14
CA ARG A 35 20.65 -4.89 0.86
C ARG A 35 22.03 -5.29 0.35
N PRO A 36 22.18 -6.56 -0.12
CA PRO A 36 23.49 -7.11 -0.47
C PRO A 36 24.12 -6.46 -1.69
N HIS A 37 23.31 -5.84 -2.56
CA HIS A 37 23.75 -5.11 -3.75
C HIS A 37 22.93 -3.83 -3.93
N PRO A 38 23.39 -2.86 -4.74
CA PRO A 38 22.55 -1.75 -5.17
C PRO A 38 21.25 -2.24 -5.79
N LEU A 39 20.14 -1.60 -5.49
CA LEU A 39 18.77 -1.94 -5.92
C LEU A 39 18.20 -3.25 -5.33
N TRP A 40 18.97 -4.04 -4.58
CA TRP A 40 18.47 -5.27 -3.96
C TRP A 40 17.87 -5.00 -2.59
N SER A 41 16.77 -5.71 -2.30
CA SER A 41 16.07 -5.65 -1.02
C SER A 41 15.51 -7.02 -0.69
N GLU A 42 15.99 -7.63 0.37
CA GLU A 42 15.69 -9.01 0.74
C GLU A 42 15.41 -9.17 2.23
N GLN A 43 14.60 -10.16 2.57
CA GLN A 43 14.39 -10.61 3.95
C GLN A 43 14.34 -12.13 4.01
N ASP A 44 14.80 -12.69 5.13
CA ASP A 44 14.65 -14.10 5.45
C ASP A 44 13.22 -14.36 5.99
N PRO A 45 12.40 -15.20 5.34
CA PRO A 45 11.06 -15.54 5.80
C PRO A 45 11.00 -16.13 7.20
N GLU A 46 12.04 -16.81 7.66
CA GLU A 46 12.09 -17.33 9.03
C GLU A 46 12.11 -16.20 10.07
N GLN A 47 12.71 -15.06 9.77
CA GLN A 47 12.67 -13.90 10.66
C GLN A 47 11.25 -13.34 10.80
N TRP A 48 10.41 -13.42 9.76
CA TRP A 48 9.00 -13.03 9.83
C TRP A 48 8.24 -13.88 10.83
N TRP A 49 8.44 -15.21 10.75
CA TRP A 49 7.83 -16.15 11.67
C TRP A 49 8.27 -15.91 13.11
N GLN A 50 9.58 -15.78 13.34
CA GLN A 50 10.14 -15.56 14.68
C GLN A 50 9.63 -14.24 15.28
N ALA A 51 9.55 -13.17 14.50
CA ALA A 51 9.01 -11.89 14.96
C ALA A 51 7.51 -11.99 15.28
N THR A 52 6.74 -12.70 14.45
CA THR A 52 5.32 -12.95 14.70
C THR A 52 5.12 -13.77 15.99
N ASP A 53 5.89 -14.81 16.17
CA ASP A 53 5.83 -15.66 17.37
C ASP A 53 6.15 -14.87 18.65
N ARG A 54 7.20 -14.04 18.63
CA ARG A 54 7.53 -13.16 19.77
C ARG A 54 6.43 -12.14 20.04
N ALA A 55 5.91 -11.49 19.02
CA ALA A 55 4.84 -10.49 19.18
C ALA A 55 3.57 -11.12 19.76
N MET A 56 3.19 -12.33 19.30
CA MET A 56 2.03 -13.06 19.81
C MET A 56 2.23 -13.49 21.26
N LYS A 57 3.41 -14.00 21.64
CA LYS A 57 3.73 -14.36 23.02
C LYS A 57 3.70 -13.13 23.93
N ALA A 58 4.32 -12.03 23.51
CA ALA A 58 4.30 -10.77 24.27
C ALA A 58 2.89 -10.21 24.46
N LEU A 59 2.00 -10.39 23.47
CA LEU A 59 0.59 -10.05 23.62
C LEU A 59 -0.11 -10.96 24.64
N GLY A 60 0.14 -12.28 24.56
CA GLY A 60 -0.43 -13.28 25.47
C GLY A 60 0.05 -13.14 26.91
N ASP A 61 1.26 -12.63 27.15
CA ASP A 61 1.79 -12.35 28.50
C ASP A 61 1.05 -11.21 29.19
N GLN A 62 0.43 -10.30 28.43
CA GLN A 62 -0.27 -9.13 28.93
C GLN A 62 -1.80 -9.27 28.92
N HIS A 63 -2.32 -10.10 28.02
CA HIS A 63 -3.75 -10.27 27.81
C HIS A 63 -4.10 -11.74 27.58
N SER A 64 -5.18 -12.22 28.19
CA SER A 64 -5.70 -13.57 27.90
C SER A 64 -6.16 -13.65 26.45
N LEU A 65 -5.64 -14.64 25.70
CA LEU A 65 -6.03 -14.93 24.32
C LEU A 65 -7.06 -16.08 24.22
N GLN A 66 -7.58 -16.57 25.35
CA GLN A 66 -8.52 -17.71 25.39
C GLN A 66 -9.86 -17.41 24.73
N ASP A 67 -10.29 -16.12 24.75
CA ASP A 67 -11.57 -15.70 24.18
C ASP A 67 -11.45 -15.19 22.71
N VAL A 68 -10.30 -15.40 22.09
CA VAL A 68 -10.12 -15.06 20.67
C VAL A 68 -10.95 -16.03 19.82
N LYS A 69 -11.73 -15.49 18.89
CA LYS A 69 -12.65 -16.25 18.02
C LYS A 69 -12.07 -16.55 16.65
N ALA A 70 -11.23 -15.67 16.12
CA ALA A 70 -10.60 -15.80 14.80
C ALA A 70 -9.35 -14.91 14.70
N LEU A 71 -8.50 -15.20 13.73
CA LEU A 71 -7.26 -14.50 13.43
C LEU A 71 -7.21 -14.14 11.94
N GLY A 72 -6.82 -12.90 11.63
CA GLY A 72 -6.57 -12.42 10.27
C GLY A 72 -5.12 -11.96 10.09
N ILE A 73 -4.67 -12.00 8.84
CA ILE A 73 -3.29 -11.67 8.47
C ILE A 73 -3.32 -10.64 7.34
N ALA A 74 -2.54 -9.59 7.49
CA ALA A 74 -2.17 -8.68 6.43
C ALA A 74 -0.65 -8.66 6.26
N GLY A 75 -0.15 -8.20 5.14
CA GLY A 75 1.29 -8.06 4.99
C GLY A 75 1.73 -7.30 3.76
N GLN A 76 3.03 -6.96 3.75
CA GLN A 76 3.69 -6.38 2.60
C GLN A 76 3.48 -7.27 1.38
N MET A 77 3.14 -6.65 0.26
CA MET A 77 2.80 -7.34 -0.98
C MET A 77 4.06 -7.74 -1.77
N HIS A 78 3.86 -8.60 -2.76
CA HIS A 78 4.82 -8.88 -3.85
C HIS A 78 6.07 -9.66 -3.47
N GLY A 79 6.35 -9.91 -2.20
CA GLY A 79 7.54 -10.65 -1.77
C GLY A 79 7.53 -12.09 -2.32
N ALA A 80 8.61 -12.48 -3.01
CA ALA A 80 8.70 -13.82 -3.59
C ALA A 80 9.31 -14.80 -2.59
N THR A 81 8.47 -15.59 -1.92
CA THR A 81 8.88 -16.64 -0.97
C THR A 81 8.84 -17.99 -1.68
N LEU A 82 10.00 -18.57 -1.94
CA LEU A 82 10.17 -19.78 -2.75
C LEU A 82 10.43 -20.97 -1.85
N LEU A 83 9.62 -22.02 -1.97
CA LEU A 83 9.70 -23.25 -1.17
C LEU A 83 9.98 -24.47 -2.03
N ASP A 84 10.77 -25.40 -1.49
CA ASP A 84 10.94 -26.74 -2.06
C ASP A 84 9.79 -27.67 -1.62
N ALA A 85 9.79 -28.91 -2.13
CA ALA A 85 8.80 -29.94 -1.83
C ALA A 85 8.77 -30.35 -0.33
N GLN A 86 9.78 -30.00 0.45
CA GLN A 86 9.83 -30.18 1.91
C GLN A 86 9.47 -28.90 2.67
N GLN A 87 8.91 -27.92 1.97
CA GLN A 87 8.50 -26.61 2.52
C GLN A 87 9.67 -25.77 3.09
N ARG A 88 10.91 -26.04 2.67
CA ARG A 88 12.07 -25.27 3.07
C ARG A 88 12.22 -24.06 2.17
N VAL A 89 12.55 -22.93 2.77
CA VAL A 89 12.83 -21.68 2.03
C VAL A 89 14.12 -21.87 1.23
N LEU A 90 14.04 -21.64 -0.08
CA LEU A 90 15.15 -21.85 -1.01
C LEU A 90 16.15 -20.68 -1.03
N ARG A 91 15.67 -19.48 -0.70
CA ARG A 91 16.48 -18.26 -0.65
C ARG A 91 15.75 -17.15 0.11
N PRO A 92 16.44 -16.05 0.55
CA PRO A 92 15.78 -14.87 1.06
C PRO A 92 14.74 -14.32 0.07
N ALA A 93 13.59 -13.87 0.57
CA ALA A 93 12.53 -13.32 -0.25
C ALA A 93 12.96 -11.99 -0.88
N ILE A 94 12.75 -11.84 -2.19
CA ILE A 94 12.95 -10.57 -2.91
C ILE A 94 11.73 -9.68 -2.65
N LEU A 95 11.94 -8.51 -2.04
CA LEU A 95 10.86 -7.64 -1.56
C LEU A 95 10.29 -6.71 -2.63
N TRP A 96 9.18 -6.05 -2.29
CA TRP A 96 8.44 -5.13 -3.17
C TRP A 96 9.24 -3.90 -3.63
N ASN A 97 10.22 -3.47 -2.85
CA ASN A 97 11.10 -2.32 -3.12
C ASN A 97 12.45 -2.72 -3.74
N ASP A 98 12.53 -3.95 -4.26
CA ASP A 98 13.69 -4.44 -5.01
C ASP A 98 13.60 -4.03 -6.48
N GLY A 99 14.69 -3.57 -7.05
CA GLY A 99 14.73 -3.05 -8.42
C GLY A 99 15.52 -3.91 -9.41
N ARG A 100 16.02 -5.11 -9.00
CA ARG A 100 16.93 -5.93 -9.82
C ARG A 100 16.33 -6.43 -11.13
N CYS A 101 15.01 -6.66 -11.17
CA CYS A 101 14.32 -7.34 -12.27
C CYS A 101 13.66 -6.40 -13.29
N ALA A 102 14.20 -5.19 -13.48
CA ALA A 102 13.66 -4.23 -14.44
C ALA A 102 13.65 -4.76 -15.90
N GLN A 103 14.70 -5.52 -16.29
CA GLN A 103 14.77 -6.13 -17.61
C GLN A 103 13.69 -7.20 -17.81
N GLU A 104 13.40 -7.97 -16.78
CA GLU A 104 12.38 -9.02 -16.78
C GLU A 104 10.97 -8.45 -16.97
N CYS A 105 10.72 -7.23 -16.54
CA CYS A 105 9.45 -6.55 -16.80
C CYS A 105 9.21 -6.39 -18.31
N THR A 106 10.20 -5.89 -19.03
CA THR A 106 10.12 -5.73 -20.49
C THR A 106 9.96 -7.07 -21.19
N LEU A 107 10.68 -8.10 -20.73
CA LEU A 107 10.57 -9.46 -21.29
C LEU A 107 9.17 -10.06 -21.08
N LEU A 108 8.58 -9.90 -19.90
CA LEU A 108 7.23 -10.42 -19.61
C LEU A 108 6.16 -9.72 -20.45
N GLU A 109 6.22 -8.40 -20.60
CA GLU A 109 5.29 -7.67 -21.46
C GLU A 109 5.44 -8.07 -22.95
N ALA A 110 6.67 -8.37 -23.39
CA ALA A 110 6.90 -8.88 -24.73
C ALA A 110 6.38 -10.32 -24.91
N ARG A 111 6.53 -11.20 -23.90
CA ARG A 111 6.00 -12.58 -23.93
C ARG A 111 4.47 -12.60 -23.91
N VAL A 112 3.85 -11.70 -23.16
CA VAL A 112 2.39 -11.61 -23.04
C VAL A 112 1.93 -10.16 -23.32
N PRO A 113 1.71 -9.81 -24.60
CA PRO A 113 1.27 -8.45 -24.96
C PRO A 113 -0.03 -8.01 -24.29
N GLN A 114 -0.88 -8.96 -23.88
CA GLN A 114 -2.14 -8.70 -23.15
C GLN A 114 -1.95 -8.62 -21.63
N SER A 115 -0.72 -8.68 -21.11
CA SER A 115 -0.45 -8.70 -19.66
C SER A 115 -1.14 -7.56 -18.92
N ARG A 116 -1.12 -6.35 -19.48
CA ARG A 116 -1.77 -5.17 -18.88
C ARG A 116 -3.30 -5.28 -18.82
N VAL A 117 -3.91 -5.98 -19.79
CA VAL A 117 -5.36 -6.22 -19.79
C VAL A 117 -5.73 -7.27 -18.76
N ILE A 118 -4.94 -8.34 -18.65
CA ILE A 118 -5.16 -9.45 -17.71
C ILE A 118 -4.97 -8.98 -16.27
N THR A 119 -3.87 -8.30 -16.01
CA THR A 119 -3.48 -7.92 -14.64
C THR A 119 -3.98 -6.55 -14.21
N GLY A 120 -4.39 -5.71 -15.17
CA GLY A 120 -4.77 -4.31 -14.91
C GLY A 120 -3.61 -3.37 -14.61
N ASN A 121 -2.36 -3.86 -14.73
CA ASN A 121 -1.16 -3.14 -14.29
C ASN A 121 -0.07 -3.12 -15.36
N LEU A 122 0.72 -2.06 -15.32
CA LEU A 122 2.03 -2.01 -15.96
C LEU A 122 2.99 -2.93 -15.20
N MET A 123 3.79 -3.73 -15.91
CA MET A 123 4.79 -4.58 -15.26
C MET A 123 5.88 -3.71 -14.61
N MET A 124 6.11 -3.93 -13.32
CA MET A 124 7.09 -3.18 -12.52
C MET A 124 8.00 -4.13 -11.73
N PRO A 125 9.27 -3.75 -11.44
CA PRO A 125 10.21 -4.60 -10.70
C PRO A 125 9.73 -5.00 -9.32
N GLY A 126 8.89 -4.17 -8.68
CA GLY A 126 8.31 -4.45 -7.36
C GLY A 126 7.36 -5.66 -7.35
N PHE A 127 6.77 -6.05 -8.46
CA PHE A 127 5.82 -7.16 -8.55
C PHE A 127 6.50 -8.54 -8.54
N THR A 128 5.72 -9.60 -8.27
CA THR A 128 6.27 -10.95 -8.04
C THR A 128 6.75 -11.63 -9.31
N ALA A 129 5.98 -11.58 -10.39
CA ALA A 129 6.30 -12.30 -11.63
C ALA A 129 7.68 -11.94 -12.22
N PRO A 130 8.08 -10.65 -12.32
CA PRO A 130 9.42 -10.31 -12.79
C PRO A 130 10.54 -10.90 -11.93
N LYS A 131 10.34 -11.02 -10.62
CA LYS A 131 11.32 -11.62 -9.70
C LYS A 131 11.52 -13.09 -9.99
N LEU A 132 10.45 -13.84 -10.25
CA LEU A 132 10.53 -15.26 -10.61
C LEU A 132 11.25 -15.46 -11.95
N LEU A 133 11.00 -14.61 -12.93
CA LEU A 133 11.72 -14.65 -14.19
C LEU A 133 13.21 -14.32 -14.00
N TRP A 134 13.52 -13.39 -13.08
CA TRP A 134 14.90 -13.08 -12.71
C TRP A 134 15.58 -14.30 -12.06
N VAL A 135 14.93 -14.96 -11.11
CA VAL A 135 15.45 -16.19 -10.45
C VAL A 135 15.68 -17.28 -11.49
N GLN A 136 14.74 -17.48 -12.42
CA GLN A 136 14.92 -18.46 -13.51
C GLN A 136 16.20 -18.21 -14.32
N ARG A 137 16.47 -16.95 -14.65
CA ARG A 137 17.60 -16.56 -15.51
C ARG A 137 18.93 -16.52 -14.79
N HIS A 138 18.95 -16.12 -13.53
CA HIS A 138 20.17 -15.85 -12.76
C HIS A 138 20.48 -16.91 -11.69
N GLU A 139 19.46 -17.62 -11.22
CA GLU A 139 19.58 -18.66 -10.19
C GLU A 139 18.83 -19.94 -10.62
N PRO A 140 19.13 -20.53 -11.80
CA PRO A 140 18.36 -21.63 -12.39
C PRO A 140 18.32 -22.88 -11.50
N GLU A 141 19.33 -23.11 -10.65
CA GLU A 141 19.36 -24.23 -9.70
C GLU A 141 18.31 -24.07 -8.62
N ILE A 142 18.07 -22.84 -8.15
CA ILE A 142 17.01 -22.52 -7.20
C ILE A 142 15.65 -22.67 -7.89
N PHE A 143 15.51 -22.10 -9.08
CA PHE A 143 14.25 -22.15 -9.83
C PHE A 143 13.75 -23.57 -10.05
N ARG A 144 14.62 -24.52 -10.38
CA ARG A 144 14.26 -25.93 -10.60
C ARG A 144 13.75 -26.66 -9.36
N GLN A 145 14.04 -26.15 -8.17
CA GLN A 145 13.62 -26.75 -6.90
C GLN A 145 12.29 -26.18 -6.38
N ILE A 146 11.73 -25.17 -7.05
CA ILE A 146 10.49 -24.51 -6.59
C ILE A 146 9.31 -25.46 -6.71
N ASP A 147 8.74 -25.80 -5.57
CA ASP A 147 7.47 -26.52 -5.45
C ASP A 147 6.30 -25.56 -5.21
N LYS A 148 6.50 -24.52 -4.37
CA LYS A 148 5.49 -23.49 -4.08
C LYS A 148 6.09 -22.08 -4.10
N VAL A 149 5.28 -21.14 -4.56
CA VAL A 149 5.55 -19.70 -4.47
C VAL A 149 4.48 -19.08 -3.58
N LEU A 150 4.91 -18.47 -2.49
CA LEU A 150 4.03 -17.80 -1.53
C LEU A 150 4.36 -16.31 -1.43
N LEU A 151 3.37 -15.52 -1.05
CA LEU A 151 3.57 -14.14 -0.60
C LEU A 151 3.97 -14.11 0.88
N PRO A 152 4.51 -13.01 1.41
CA PRO A 152 5.02 -12.96 2.79
C PRO A 152 3.99 -13.39 3.84
N LYS A 153 2.75 -12.85 3.79
CA LYS A 153 1.71 -13.24 4.76
C LYS A 153 1.25 -14.70 4.58
N ASP A 154 1.30 -15.21 3.34
CA ASP A 154 0.90 -16.59 3.06
C ASP A 154 1.93 -17.60 3.60
N TYR A 155 3.20 -17.21 3.66
CA TYR A 155 4.20 -17.98 4.38
C TYR A 155 3.92 -18.04 5.90
N LEU A 156 3.52 -16.92 6.52
CA LEU A 156 3.08 -16.93 7.91
C LEU A 156 1.87 -17.85 8.11
N ARG A 157 0.90 -17.81 7.19
CA ARG A 157 -0.26 -18.71 7.20
C ARG A 157 0.16 -20.17 7.19
N LEU A 158 1.07 -20.55 6.27
CA LEU A 158 1.60 -21.91 6.20
C LEU A 158 2.18 -22.33 7.54
N ARG A 159 2.97 -21.48 8.20
CA ARG A 159 3.57 -21.74 9.51
C ARG A 159 2.52 -21.87 10.62
N MET A 160 1.41 -21.16 10.53
CA MET A 160 0.34 -21.17 11.51
C MET A 160 -0.67 -22.31 11.32
N THR A 161 -0.94 -22.70 10.08
CA THR A 161 -2.08 -23.58 9.75
C THR A 161 -1.69 -24.84 8.97
N GLY A 162 -0.52 -24.86 8.34
CA GLY A 162 -0.13 -25.90 7.38
C GLY A 162 -0.76 -25.78 6.00
N GLU A 163 -1.56 -24.73 5.74
CA GLU A 163 -2.32 -24.58 4.50
C GLU A 163 -1.64 -23.63 3.50
N PHE A 164 -1.67 -24.02 2.22
CA PHE A 164 -1.24 -23.19 1.09
C PHE A 164 -2.43 -22.39 0.56
N ALA A 165 -2.59 -21.19 1.07
CA ALA A 165 -3.68 -20.30 0.68
C ALA A 165 -3.19 -18.85 0.52
N SER A 166 -3.85 -18.09 -0.33
CA SER A 166 -3.68 -16.65 -0.53
C SER A 166 -5.05 -15.97 -0.68
N ASP A 167 -5.06 -14.64 -0.55
CA ASP A 167 -6.27 -13.86 -0.82
C ASP A 167 -6.18 -13.14 -2.18
N MET A 168 -7.34 -12.73 -2.68
CA MET A 168 -7.48 -12.08 -3.99
C MET A 168 -6.70 -10.77 -4.08
N SER A 169 -6.67 -9.97 -2.98
CA SER A 169 -6.07 -8.64 -3.02
C SER A 169 -4.54 -8.71 -3.13
N ASP A 170 -3.92 -9.61 -2.40
CA ASP A 170 -2.47 -9.80 -2.44
C ASP A 170 -2.05 -10.57 -3.70
N ALA A 171 -2.79 -11.61 -4.07
CA ALA A 171 -2.56 -12.36 -5.29
C ALA A 171 -2.62 -11.48 -6.55
N ALA A 172 -3.47 -10.44 -6.58
CA ALA A 172 -3.55 -9.48 -7.68
C ALA A 172 -2.20 -8.79 -7.94
N GLY A 173 -1.40 -8.56 -6.91
CA GLY A 173 -0.07 -7.95 -7.02
C GLY A 173 1.04 -8.89 -7.49
N THR A 174 0.76 -10.17 -7.72
CA THR A 174 1.75 -11.11 -8.25
C THR A 174 2.03 -10.91 -9.73
N MET A 175 1.12 -10.32 -10.48
CA MET A 175 1.05 -10.30 -11.94
C MET A 175 0.74 -11.66 -12.58
N TRP A 176 0.22 -12.61 -11.81
CA TRP A 176 -0.28 -13.91 -12.30
C TRP A 176 -1.79 -14.04 -12.18
N LEU A 177 -2.47 -13.12 -11.50
CA LEU A 177 -3.92 -13.11 -11.39
C LEU A 177 -4.57 -12.43 -12.61
N ASP A 178 -5.60 -13.06 -13.18
CA ASP A 178 -6.58 -12.34 -14.00
C ASP A 178 -7.49 -11.56 -13.02
N VAL A 179 -7.21 -10.28 -12.88
CA VAL A 179 -7.83 -9.45 -11.84
C VAL A 179 -9.34 -9.31 -12.05
N ALA A 180 -9.77 -9.25 -13.30
CA ALA A 180 -11.19 -9.18 -13.61
C ALA A 180 -11.94 -10.48 -13.23
N LYS A 181 -11.31 -11.63 -13.45
CA LYS A 181 -11.88 -12.95 -13.16
C LYS A 181 -11.65 -13.41 -11.73
N ARG A 182 -10.76 -12.76 -10.99
CA ARG A 182 -10.36 -13.16 -9.62
C ARG A 182 -9.84 -14.60 -9.57
N ASP A 183 -9.02 -14.99 -10.56
CA ASP A 183 -8.44 -16.34 -10.67
C ASP A 183 -7.05 -16.28 -11.29
N TRP A 184 -6.24 -17.30 -11.04
CA TRP A 184 -4.92 -17.42 -11.65
C TRP A 184 -5.02 -17.44 -13.19
N SER A 185 -4.12 -16.72 -13.85
CA SER A 185 -3.99 -16.69 -15.30
C SER A 185 -2.91 -17.68 -15.75
N ASP A 186 -3.35 -18.76 -16.42
CA ASP A 186 -2.41 -19.78 -16.93
C ASP A 186 -1.40 -19.16 -17.93
N VAL A 187 -1.84 -18.18 -18.72
CA VAL A 187 -0.98 -17.48 -19.68
C VAL A 187 0.14 -16.71 -18.96
N MET A 188 -0.20 -16.01 -17.87
CA MET A 188 0.78 -15.26 -17.09
C MET A 188 1.73 -16.17 -16.30
N LEU A 189 1.23 -17.29 -15.77
CA LEU A 189 2.05 -18.31 -15.10
C LEU A 189 3.02 -18.96 -16.07
N GLN A 190 2.56 -19.40 -17.23
CA GLN A 190 3.37 -20.03 -18.27
C GLN A 190 4.47 -19.09 -18.81
N ALA A 191 4.22 -17.78 -18.83
CA ALA A 191 5.24 -16.80 -19.19
C ALA A 191 6.46 -16.79 -18.27
N CYS A 192 6.29 -17.32 -17.04
CA CYS A 192 7.36 -17.50 -16.04
C CYS A 192 7.77 -18.99 -15.90
N ASP A 193 7.35 -19.88 -16.79
CA ASP A 193 7.53 -21.34 -16.71
C ASP A 193 7.00 -21.94 -15.39
N LEU A 194 5.88 -21.41 -14.90
CA LEU A 194 5.12 -21.86 -13.73
C LEU A 194 3.75 -22.40 -14.16
N SER A 195 3.12 -23.12 -13.24
CA SER A 195 1.74 -23.59 -13.38
C SER A 195 0.94 -23.35 -12.10
N ARG A 196 -0.34 -23.67 -12.11
CA ARG A 196 -1.19 -23.60 -10.91
C ARG A 196 -0.71 -24.48 -9.77
N ASP A 197 0.07 -25.55 -10.07
CA ASP A 197 0.59 -26.47 -9.05
C ASP A 197 1.56 -25.76 -8.06
N GLN A 198 2.27 -24.72 -8.53
CA GLN A 198 3.13 -23.93 -7.66
C GLN A 198 2.39 -22.83 -6.91
N MET A 199 1.12 -22.57 -7.23
CA MET A 199 0.34 -21.49 -6.62
C MET A 199 -0.48 -21.97 -5.44
N PRO A 200 -0.70 -21.11 -4.41
CA PRO A 200 -1.65 -21.38 -3.34
C PRO A 200 -3.10 -21.32 -3.85
N ALA A 201 -4.03 -21.94 -3.12
CA ALA A 201 -5.46 -21.77 -3.36
C ALA A 201 -5.90 -20.32 -3.05
N LEU A 202 -6.85 -19.80 -3.82
CA LEU A 202 -7.34 -18.42 -3.70
C LEU A 202 -8.63 -18.37 -2.87
N TYR A 203 -8.70 -17.35 -2.02
CA TYR A 203 -9.83 -17.09 -1.13
C TYR A 203 -10.18 -15.60 -1.12
N GLU A 204 -11.41 -15.27 -0.73
CA GLU A 204 -11.75 -13.90 -0.35
C GLU A 204 -11.19 -13.57 1.03
N GLY A 205 -10.90 -12.28 1.30
CA GLY A 205 -10.16 -11.89 2.50
C GLY A 205 -10.75 -12.34 3.83
N SER A 206 -12.08 -12.47 3.93
CA SER A 206 -12.78 -12.95 5.13
C SER A 206 -13.08 -14.45 5.14
N GLU A 207 -12.71 -15.20 4.10
CA GLU A 207 -12.91 -16.64 4.08
C GLU A 207 -11.89 -17.35 4.97
N ILE A 208 -12.36 -18.40 5.66
CA ILE A 208 -11.51 -19.22 6.52
C ILE A 208 -10.66 -20.14 5.64
N THR A 209 -9.35 -20.10 5.84
CA THR A 209 -8.36 -20.89 5.07
C THR A 209 -7.80 -22.06 5.84
N GLY A 210 -8.12 -22.20 7.12
CA GLY A 210 -7.65 -23.23 8.01
C GLY A 210 -7.80 -22.80 9.47
N ALA A 211 -7.26 -23.57 10.37
CA ALA A 211 -7.21 -23.26 11.80
C ALA A 211 -5.76 -23.33 12.31
N LEU A 212 -5.48 -22.63 13.39
CA LEU A 212 -4.17 -22.71 14.04
C LEU A 212 -3.80 -24.17 14.32
N LEU A 213 -2.56 -24.54 14.02
CA LEU A 213 -2.00 -25.80 14.44
C LEU A 213 -2.01 -25.90 15.98
N PRO A 214 -2.31 -27.07 16.55
CA PRO A 214 -2.40 -27.25 18.01
C PRO A 214 -1.14 -26.80 18.77
N GLU A 215 0.04 -27.05 18.21
CA GLU A 215 1.32 -26.60 18.76
C GLU A 215 1.49 -25.10 18.76
N VAL A 216 1.03 -24.42 17.72
CA VAL A 216 1.07 -22.95 17.63
C VAL A 216 0.09 -22.33 18.62
N ALA A 217 -1.15 -22.84 18.66
CA ALA A 217 -2.17 -22.38 19.61
C ALA A 217 -1.69 -22.54 21.06
N LYS A 218 -1.11 -23.70 21.39
CA LYS A 218 -0.53 -23.95 22.70
C LYS A 218 0.61 -23.00 23.03
N ALA A 219 1.51 -22.73 22.07
CA ALA A 219 2.66 -21.84 22.28
C ALA A 219 2.24 -20.40 22.54
N TRP A 220 1.08 -19.97 22.01
CA TRP A 220 0.52 -18.63 22.19
C TRP A 220 -0.52 -18.56 23.32
N GLY A 221 -0.77 -19.66 24.03
CA GLY A 221 -1.72 -19.68 25.15
C GLY A 221 -3.17 -19.46 24.74
N MET A 222 -3.57 -19.94 23.54
CA MET A 222 -4.92 -19.75 22.98
C MET A 222 -5.52 -21.06 22.47
N ALA A 223 -6.80 -21.03 22.13
CA ALA A 223 -7.46 -22.16 21.48
C ALA A 223 -7.04 -22.27 19.99
N THR A 224 -7.30 -23.42 19.40
CA THR A 224 -7.25 -23.56 17.93
C THR A 224 -8.41 -22.78 17.32
N VAL A 225 -8.10 -21.62 16.73
CA VAL A 225 -9.09 -20.73 16.12
C VAL A 225 -8.93 -20.71 14.60
N PRO A 226 -10.01 -20.39 13.86
CA PRO A 226 -9.91 -20.20 12.41
C PRO A 226 -8.99 -19.03 12.08
N VAL A 227 -8.27 -19.17 10.95
CA VAL A 227 -7.43 -18.14 10.32
C VAL A 227 -8.05 -17.79 8.97
N VAL A 228 -8.32 -16.51 8.76
CA VAL A 228 -8.91 -16.03 7.50
C VAL A 228 -7.84 -15.67 6.48
N ALA A 229 -8.23 -15.55 5.23
CA ALA A 229 -7.32 -15.25 4.12
C ALA A 229 -6.58 -13.92 4.30
N GLY A 230 -7.24 -12.90 4.84
CA GLY A 230 -6.61 -11.62 5.09
C GLY A 230 -6.50 -10.75 3.85
N GLY A 231 -5.43 -9.97 3.74
CA GLY A 231 -5.25 -9.06 2.60
C GLY A 231 -3.84 -8.52 2.46
N GLY A 232 -3.50 -8.05 1.28
CA GLY A 232 -2.37 -7.18 1.09
C GLY A 232 -2.50 -5.92 1.95
N ASP A 233 -1.40 -5.33 2.37
CA ASP A 233 -1.36 -4.25 3.36
C ASP A 233 -2.31 -3.08 3.03
N ASN A 234 -2.33 -2.61 1.77
CA ASN A 234 -3.19 -1.50 1.37
C ASN A 234 -4.68 -1.86 1.41
N ALA A 235 -5.06 -3.04 0.93
CA ALA A 235 -6.45 -3.50 0.95
C ALA A 235 -6.93 -3.77 2.38
N ALA A 236 -6.10 -4.39 3.21
CA ALA A 236 -6.40 -4.58 4.62
C ALA A 236 -6.48 -3.23 5.36
N GLY A 237 -5.57 -2.30 5.08
CA GLY A 237 -5.64 -0.95 5.64
C GLY A 237 -6.95 -0.24 5.29
N ALA A 238 -7.41 -0.38 4.05
CA ALA A 238 -8.69 0.16 3.59
C ALA A 238 -9.89 -0.46 4.33
N VAL A 239 -9.90 -1.78 4.53
CA VAL A 239 -10.90 -2.46 5.39
C VAL A 239 -10.86 -1.91 6.80
N GLY A 240 -9.66 -1.71 7.35
CA GLY A 240 -9.45 -1.15 8.68
C GLY A 240 -10.05 0.24 8.89
N VAL A 241 -10.15 1.06 7.86
CA VAL A 241 -10.73 2.41 7.93
C VAL A 241 -12.16 2.48 7.36
N GLY A 242 -12.76 1.35 7.06
CA GLY A 242 -14.15 1.27 6.59
C GLY A 242 -14.36 1.65 5.13
N MET A 243 -13.37 1.46 4.26
CA MET A 243 -13.50 1.60 2.81
C MET A 243 -14.10 0.32 2.21
N VAL A 244 -15.42 0.27 2.10
CA VAL A 244 -16.20 -0.93 1.77
C VAL A 244 -16.92 -0.79 0.43
N ASP A 245 -17.54 0.37 0.21
CA ASP A 245 -18.44 0.60 -0.91
C ASP A 245 -17.76 1.32 -2.08
N ALA A 246 -18.30 1.04 -3.28
CA ALA A 246 -17.83 1.70 -4.49
C ALA A 246 -17.85 3.22 -4.38
N ASN A 247 -16.86 3.87 -4.96
CA ASN A 247 -16.60 5.30 -4.89
C ASN A 247 -16.21 5.85 -3.51
N GLN A 248 -16.11 5.00 -2.46
CA GLN A 248 -15.40 5.41 -1.27
C GLN A 248 -13.90 5.51 -1.58
N THR A 249 -13.30 6.59 -1.12
CA THR A 249 -11.89 6.89 -1.40
C THR A 249 -11.16 7.35 -0.15
N MET A 250 -9.87 7.07 -0.13
CA MET A 250 -8.98 7.41 0.98
C MET A 250 -7.67 7.99 0.44
N LEU A 251 -7.21 9.07 1.06
CA LEU A 251 -5.86 9.59 0.88
C LEU A 251 -5.07 9.35 2.17
N SER A 252 -4.08 8.49 2.10
CA SER A 252 -3.13 8.25 3.19
C SER A 252 -1.88 9.11 2.97
N LEU A 253 -1.64 10.06 3.88
CA LEU A 253 -0.47 10.95 3.86
C LEU A 253 0.57 10.48 4.87
N GLY A 254 1.52 9.71 4.39
CA GLY A 254 2.72 9.30 5.12
C GLY A 254 3.98 9.83 4.44
N THR A 255 5.11 9.17 4.62
CA THR A 255 6.35 9.40 3.86
C THR A 255 6.04 9.47 2.36
N SER A 256 5.29 8.50 1.86
CA SER A 256 4.64 8.48 0.54
C SER A 256 3.16 8.88 0.67
N GLY A 257 2.51 9.17 -0.47
CA GLY A 257 1.07 9.43 -0.56
C GLY A 257 0.39 8.31 -1.35
N VAL A 258 -0.68 7.75 -0.79
CA VAL A 258 -1.48 6.73 -1.48
C VAL A 258 -2.92 7.18 -1.55
N TYR A 259 -3.43 7.34 -2.77
CA TYR A 259 -4.85 7.53 -3.01
C TYR A 259 -5.48 6.21 -3.42
N PHE A 260 -6.38 5.71 -2.59
CA PHE A 260 -7.07 4.43 -2.73
C PHE A 260 -8.54 4.67 -3.07
N ALA A 261 -9.08 3.96 -4.05
CA ALA A 261 -10.46 4.12 -4.48
C ALA A 261 -11.13 2.76 -4.71
N VAL A 262 -12.25 2.50 -4.05
CA VAL A 262 -13.03 1.26 -4.20
C VAL A 262 -13.88 1.32 -5.47
N SER A 263 -13.96 0.21 -6.22
CA SER A 263 -14.84 0.04 -7.38
C SER A 263 -15.67 -1.24 -7.30
N GLU A 264 -16.86 -1.24 -7.92
CA GLU A 264 -17.73 -2.42 -8.03
C GLU A 264 -17.26 -3.43 -9.07
N GLY A 265 -16.45 -2.97 -10.02
CA GLY A 265 -15.94 -3.80 -11.11
C GLY A 265 -14.47 -3.52 -11.34
N PHE A 266 -13.88 -4.37 -12.15
CA PHE A 266 -12.52 -4.21 -12.58
C PHE A 266 -12.36 -2.95 -13.46
N LEU A 267 -11.54 -2.02 -13.00
CA LEU A 267 -11.12 -0.82 -13.72
C LEU A 267 -9.60 -0.79 -13.79
N SER A 268 -9.03 -0.24 -14.86
CA SER A 268 -7.57 -0.14 -14.97
C SER A 268 -7.14 1.04 -15.84
N LYS A 269 -5.95 1.55 -15.58
CA LYS A 269 -5.27 2.58 -16.36
C LYS A 269 -3.75 2.41 -16.27
N PRO A 270 -3.22 1.30 -16.80
CA PRO A 270 -1.81 0.94 -16.62
C PRO A 270 -0.85 1.95 -17.26
N GLU A 271 -1.25 2.63 -18.33
CA GLU A 271 -0.44 3.67 -19.00
C GLU A 271 -0.13 4.87 -18.11
N SER A 272 -0.93 5.09 -17.06
CA SER A 272 -0.70 6.13 -16.05
C SER A 272 -0.13 5.56 -14.75
N ALA A 273 0.37 4.33 -14.76
CA ALA A 273 0.89 3.61 -13.59
C ALA A 273 -0.09 3.59 -12.39
N VAL A 274 -1.38 3.59 -12.67
CA VAL A 274 -2.43 3.32 -11.68
C VAL A 274 -2.41 1.84 -11.36
N HIS A 275 -2.33 1.49 -10.08
CA HIS A 275 -2.48 0.10 -9.66
C HIS A 275 -3.96 -0.28 -9.63
N SER A 276 -4.26 -1.47 -10.16
CA SER A 276 -5.59 -2.06 -10.16
C SER A 276 -5.53 -3.46 -9.56
N PHE A 277 -6.21 -3.67 -8.44
CA PHE A 277 -6.20 -4.94 -7.71
C PHE A 277 -7.61 -5.34 -7.28
N CYS A 278 -7.79 -6.60 -6.92
CA CYS A 278 -8.94 -7.03 -6.13
C CYS A 278 -8.87 -6.37 -4.75
N HIS A 279 -10.01 -5.99 -4.19
CA HIS A 279 -10.11 -5.62 -2.79
C HIS A 279 -10.06 -6.88 -1.89
N ALA A 280 -9.77 -6.73 -0.61
CA ALA A 280 -9.87 -7.82 0.37
C ALA A 280 -11.33 -8.21 0.69
N LEU A 281 -12.30 -7.50 0.16
CA LEU A 281 -13.74 -7.80 0.26
C LEU A 281 -14.26 -8.42 -1.03
N PRO A 282 -15.22 -9.39 -0.93
CA PRO A 282 -15.80 -10.06 -2.09
C PRO A 282 -16.43 -9.08 -3.09
N GLN A 283 -16.26 -9.36 -4.38
CA GLN A 283 -16.88 -8.59 -5.47
C GLN A 283 -16.57 -7.09 -5.42
N ARG A 284 -15.38 -6.73 -4.89
CA ARG A 284 -14.86 -5.38 -4.89
C ARG A 284 -13.45 -5.39 -5.46
N TRP A 285 -13.11 -4.31 -6.12
CA TRP A 285 -11.78 -4.00 -6.64
C TRP A 285 -11.35 -2.65 -6.11
N HIS A 286 -10.12 -2.29 -6.31
CA HIS A 286 -9.65 -0.96 -6.02
C HIS A 286 -8.60 -0.47 -7.01
N LEU A 287 -8.53 0.83 -7.13
CA LEU A 287 -7.48 1.54 -7.83
C LEU A 287 -6.60 2.26 -6.81
N MET A 288 -5.31 2.37 -7.09
CA MET A 288 -4.40 3.20 -6.31
C MET A 288 -3.55 4.08 -7.21
N SER A 289 -3.43 5.36 -6.84
CA SER A 289 -2.30 6.18 -7.26
C SER A 289 -1.28 6.23 -6.12
N VAL A 290 -0.01 6.11 -6.46
CA VAL A 290 1.09 6.09 -5.49
C VAL A 290 2.07 7.19 -5.83
N MET A 291 2.24 8.12 -4.87
CA MET A 291 3.24 9.17 -4.87
C MET A 291 4.39 8.78 -3.94
N LEU A 292 5.62 8.73 -4.44
CA LEU A 292 6.76 8.20 -3.69
C LEU A 292 7.28 9.15 -2.61
N SER A 293 7.14 10.46 -2.78
CA SER A 293 7.61 11.47 -1.84
C SER A 293 6.49 12.47 -1.54
N ALA A 294 5.74 12.26 -0.47
CA ALA A 294 4.63 13.11 -0.03
C ALA A 294 5.03 13.91 1.23
N ALA A 295 4.61 13.49 2.44
CA ALA A 295 4.97 14.21 3.66
C ALA A 295 6.49 14.20 3.94
N SER A 296 7.25 13.24 3.39
CA SER A 296 8.72 13.27 3.45
C SER A 296 9.34 14.51 2.80
N CYS A 297 8.66 15.12 1.83
CA CYS A 297 9.11 16.39 1.26
C CYS A 297 9.09 17.53 2.27
N LEU A 298 8.19 17.50 3.26
CA LEU A 298 8.09 18.52 4.30
C LEU A 298 9.28 18.45 5.26
N ASP A 299 9.65 17.24 5.72
CA ASP A 299 10.84 17.05 6.57
C ASP A 299 12.12 17.45 5.83
N TRP A 300 12.22 17.05 4.57
CA TRP A 300 13.35 17.42 3.72
C TRP A 300 13.44 18.94 3.53
N ALA A 301 12.33 19.59 3.22
CA ALA A 301 12.29 21.03 3.00
C ALA A 301 12.58 21.83 4.28
N ALA A 302 12.09 21.39 5.44
CA ALA A 302 12.41 22.00 6.72
C ALA A 302 13.94 22.02 6.94
N LYS A 303 14.61 20.90 6.70
CA LYS A 303 16.09 20.82 6.78
C LYS A 303 16.77 21.72 5.75
N LEU A 304 16.29 21.71 4.50
CA LEU A 304 16.87 22.53 3.42
C LEU A 304 16.77 24.02 3.70
N THR A 305 15.67 24.48 4.29
CA THR A 305 15.39 25.90 4.58
C THR A 305 15.90 26.34 5.95
N GLY A 306 16.52 25.44 6.73
CA GLY A 306 17.01 25.74 8.07
C GLY A 306 15.90 25.88 9.13
N LEU A 307 14.69 25.44 8.83
CA LEU A 307 13.58 25.41 9.77
C LEU A 307 13.66 24.18 10.69
N SER A 308 13.23 24.32 11.93
CA SER A 308 13.48 23.32 12.96
C SER A 308 12.73 22.00 12.76
N ASN A 309 11.55 22.04 12.15
CA ASN A 309 10.65 20.89 11.98
C ASN A 309 9.51 21.19 11.01
N VAL A 310 8.66 20.21 10.74
CA VAL A 310 7.49 20.35 9.86
C VAL A 310 6.48 21.40 10.35
N PRO A 311 6.11 21.49 11.65
CA PRO A 311 5.25 22.59 12.12
C PRO A 311 5.83 23.99 11.82
N ALA A 312 7.14 24.19 11.96
CA ALA A 312 7.80 25.45 11.61
C ALA A 312 7.75 25.72 10.10
N LEU A 313 7.89 24.69 9.26
CA LEU A 313 7.73 24.79 7.81
C LEU A 313 6.31 25.24 7.43
N ILE A 314 5.29 24.64 8.05
CA ILE A 314 3.89 24.99 7.80
C ILE A 314 3.59 26.44 8.23
N ALA A 315 4.11 26.87 9.40
CA ALA A 315 3.98 28.23 9.87
C ALA A 315 4.68 29.23 8.92
N ALA A 316 5.85 28.88 8.38
CA ALA A 316 6.54 29.67 7.36
C ALA A 316 5.71 29.79 6.07
N ALA A 317 5.14 28.68 5.59
CA ALA A 317 4.29 28.68 4.42
C ALA A 317 3.03 29.58 4.56
N GLN A 318 2.46 29.66 5.77
CA GLN A 318 1.35 30.57 6.08
C GLN A 318 1.73 32.06 6.04
N GLN A 319 3.00 32.35 6.21
CA GLN A 319 3.55 33.72 6.20
C GLN A 319 4.12 34.11 4.82
N ALA A 320 4.08 33.22 3.83
CA ALA A 320 4.55 33.52 2.50
C ALA A 320 3.76 34.68 1.88
N ASP A 321 4.46 35.58 1.20
CA ASP A 321 3.84 36.72 0.51
C ASP A 321 2.98 36.23 -0.66
N GLU A 322 1.67 36.49 -0.60
CA GLU A 322 0.73 36.11 -1.65
C GLU A 322 0.90 36.91 -2.94
N SER A 323 1.55 38.07 -2.86
CA SER A 323 1.85 38.94 -4.02
C SER A 323 3.17 38.58 -4.70
N ALA A 324 4.01 37.76 -4.09
CA ALA A 324 5.26 37.31 -4.70
C ALA A 324 5.02 36.48 -5.95
N GLU A 325 5.96 36.57 -6.90
CA GLU A 325 5.97 35.69 -8.06
C GLU A 325 5.91 34.20 -7.61
N PRO A 326 5.11 33.35 -8.27
CA PRO A 326 4.94 31.98 -7.82
C PRO A 326 6.21 31.16 -8.02
N VAL A 327 6.52 30.33 -7.01
CA VAL A 327 7.54 29.29 -7.09
C VAL A 327 6.84 27.95 -7.22
N TRP A 328 7.33 27.09 -8.12
CA TRP A 328 6.86 25.71 -8.27
C TRP A 328 7.88 24.75 -7.71
N PHE A 329 7.38 23.68 -7.12
CA PHE A 329 8.20 22.56 -6.68
C PHE A 329 7.71 21.26 -7.30
N LEU A 330 8.59 20.55 -8.02
CA LEU A 330 8.36 19.17 -8.46
C LEU A 330 8.83 18.24 -7.33
N PRO A 331 7.95 17.47 -6.67
CA PRO A 331 8.28 16.74 -5.44
C PRO A 331 8.94 15.37 -5.67
N TYR A 332 9.54 15.13 -6.83
CA TYR A 332 9.98 13.81 -7.27
C TYR A 332 11.36 13.43 -6.74
N LEU A 333 11.57 13.58 -5.42
CA LEU A 333 12.86 13.35 -4.75
C LEU A 333 13.36 11.90 -4.83
N SER A 334 12.47 10.95 -5.03
CA SER A 334 12.78 9.50 -5.12
C SER A 334 12.31 8.88 -6.45
N GLY A 335 12.26 9.67 -7.52
CA GLY A 335 11.50 9.31 -8.70
C GLY A 335 10.01 9.46 -8.48
N GLU A 336 9.19 9.02 -9.45
CA GLU A 336 7.74 9.04 -9.28
C GLU A 336 7.07 7.84 -9.96
N ARG A 337 5.99 7.34 -9.34
CA ARG A 337 5.16 6.27 -9.88
C ARG A 337 3.96 6.86 -10.62
N THR A 338 2.86 7.12 -9.98
CA THR A 338 1.65 7.65 -10.64
C THR A 338 1.73 9.18 -10.76
N PRO A 339 1.46 9.78 -11.93
CA PRO A 339 1.07 9.13 -13.21
C PRO A 339 2.24 8.86 -14.16
N HIS A 340 3.48 9.05 -13.75
CA HIS A 340 4.65 9.18 -14.64
C HIS A 340 5.40 7.86 -14.88
N ASN A 341 5.43 6.96 -13.89
CA ASN A 341 6.28 5.76 -13.88
C ASN A 341 7.74 6.07 -14.28
N ASN A 342 8.29 7.11 -13.69
CA ASN A 342 9.65 7.57 -13.98
C ASN A 342 10.55 7.49 -12.74
N PRO A 343 11.35 6.43 -12.59
CA PRO A 343 12.27 6.29 -11.44
C PRO A 343 13.43 7.30 -11.48
N GLN A 344 13.66 7.95 -12.62
CA GLN A 344 14.71 8.96 -12.81
C GLN A 344 14.21 10.40 -12.57
N ALA A 345 12.91 10.60 -12.33
CA ALA A 345 12.37 11.91 -12.00
C ALA A 345 13.08 12.51 -10.78
N LYS A 346 13.27 13.82 -10.79
CA LYS A 346 14.00 14.57 -9.76
C LYS A 346 13.18 15.71 -9.21
N GLY A 347 13.46 16.09 -7.96
CA GLY A 347 12.94 17.32 -7.35
C GLY A 347 13.50 18.57 -8.02
N VAL A 348 12.64 19.57 -8.26
CA VAL A 348 13.02 20.83 -8.89
C VAL A 348 12.26 21.98 -8.26
N PHE A 349 12.97 23.07 -7.92
CA PHE A 349 12.36 24.37 -7.70
C PHE A 349 12.49 25.22 -8.96
N PHE A 350 11.40 25.84 -9.37
CA PHE A 350 11.36 26.70 -10.54
C PHE A 350 10.72 28.06 -10.22
N GLY A 351 11.27 29.14 -10.79
CA GLY A 351 10.73 30.48 -10.63
C GLY A 351 11.37 31.30 -9.48
N LEU A 352 12.52 30.85 -8.93
CA LEU A 352 13.21 31.57 -7.85
C LEU A 352 13.76 32.92 -8.32
N THR A 353 13.58 33.94 -7.47
CA THR A 353 14.18 35.26 -7.60
C THR A 353 14.81 35.68 -6.26
N HIS A 354 15.48 36.84 -6.23
CA HIS A 354 16.07 37.37 -4.98
C HIS A 354 15.03 37.72 -3.90
N GLN A 355 13.75 37.76 -4.23
CA GLN A 355 12.67 38.08 -3.30
C GLN A 355 12.17 36.86 -2.52
N HIS A 356 12.53 35.65 -2.93
CA HIS A 356 12.04 34.42 -2.33
C HIS A 356 12.95 33.97 -1.19
N GLY A 357 12.33 33.66 -0.06
CA GLY A 357 12.96 33.14 1.15
C GLY A 357 12.37 31.79 1.59
N PRO A 358 12.67 31.38 2.81
CA PRO A 358 12.15 30.13 3.36
C PRO A 358 10.63 29.99 3.34
N ASN A 359 9.90 31.11 3.47
CA ASN A 359 8.43 31.12 3.50
C ASN A 359 7.83 30.69 2.15
N GLU A 360 8.33 31.31 1.06
CA GLU A 360 7.89 31.01 -0.30
C GLU A 360 8.29 29.62 -0.73
N LEU A 361 9.49 29.14 -0.33
CA LEU A 361 9.93 27.76 -0.56
C LEU A 361 9.04 26.76 0.19
N ALA A 362 8.71 27.05 1.46
CA ALA A 362 7.83 26.21 2.25
C ALA A 362 6.44 26.07 1.60
N ARG A 363 5.86 27.21 1.16
CA ARG A 363 4.58 27.21 0.45
C ARG A 363 4.66 26.42 -0.87
N ALA A 364 5.72 26.62 -1.65
CA ALA A 364 5.92 25.90 -2.91
C ALA A 364 5.99 24.38 -2.71
N VAL A 365 6.58 23.91 -1.61
CA VAL A 365 6.63 22.47 -1.27
C VAL A 365 5.24 21.94 -0.94
N LEU A 366 4.46 22.62 -0.10
CA LEU A 366 3.09 22.21 0.23
C LEU A 366 2.21 22.15 -1.01
N GLU A 367 2.29 23.17 -1.87
CA GLU A 367 1.54 23.24 -3.12
C GLU A 367 2.00 22.17 -4.13
N GLY A 368 3.32 21.96 -4.29
CA GLY A 368 3.87 20.99 -5.23
C GLY A 368 3.48 19.55 -4.90
N VAL A 369 3.51 19.18 -3.63
CA VAL A 369 2.99 17.89 -3.16
C VAL A 369 1.48 17.81 -3.43
N GLY A 370 0.73 18.88 -3.16
CA GLY A 370 -0.70 18.95 -3.44
C GLY A 370 -1.03 18.78 -4.93
N TYR A 371 -0.26 19.39 -5.83
CA TYR A 371 -0.44 19.23 -7.28
C TYR A 371 -0.19 17.79 -7.73
N ALA A 372 0.87 17.16 -7.26
CA ALA A 372 1.18 15.77 -7.59
C ALA A 372 0.10 14.80 -7.07
N LEU A 373 -0.39 14.99 -5.84
CA LEU A 373 -1.49 14.20 -5.29
C LEU A 373 -2.78 14.38 -6.11
N ALA A 374 -3.12 15.63 -6.47
CA ALA A 374 -4.29 15.90 -7.30
C ALA A 374 -4.17 15.30 -8.71
N ASP A 375 -2.98 15.27 -9.30
CA ASP A 375 -2.75 14.57 -10.58
C ASP A 375 -2.96 13.07 -10.45
N GLY A 376 -2.54 12.47 -9.32
CA GLY A 376 -2.83 11.08 -9.00
C GLY A 376 -4.33 10.79 -8.81
N MET A 377 -5.07 11.70 -8.17
CA MET A 377 -6.54 11.59 -8.04
C MET A 377 -7.21 11.69 -9.41
N ASP A 378 -6.81 12.65 -10.25
CA ASP A 378 -7.41 12.87 -11.56
C ASP A 378 -7.34 11.62 -12.46
N VAL A 379 -6.19 10.92 -12.48
CA VAL A 379 -6.06 9.71 -13.30
C VAL A 379 -6.89 8.54 -12.77
N VAL A 380 -7.11 8.45 -11.46
CA VAL A 380 -8.02 7.47 -10.86
C VAL A 380 -9.48 7.84 -11.15
N HIS A 381 -9.86 9.10 -11.01
CA HIS A 381 -11.21 9.57 -11.34
C HIS A 381 -11.55 9.38 -12.82
N ALA A 382 -10.55 9.54 -13.70
CA ALA A 382 -10.72 9.28 -15.14
C ALA A 382 -11.06 7.81 -15.45
N CYS A 383 -10.84 6.88 -14.53
CA CYS A 383 -11.30 5.48 -14.66
C CYS A 383 -12.80 5.31 -14.34
N GLY A 384 -13.51 6.36 -13.92
CA GLY A 384 -14.94 6.32 -13.60
C GLY A 384 -15.27 6.43 -12.11
N ILE A 385 -14.27 6.61 -11.24
CA ILE A 385 -14.48 6.84 -9.81
C ILE A 385 -15.05 8.25 -9.58
N LYS A 386 -16.13 8.34 -8.79
CA LYS A 386 -16.83 9.60 -8.48
C LYS A 386 -17.06 9.70 -6.97
N PRO A 387 -16.05 10.06 -6.18
CA PRO A 387 -16.19 10.16 -4.75
C PRO A 387 -17.08 11.33 -4.34
N GLN A 388 -17.84 11.17 -3.27
CA GLN A 388 -18.55 12.28 -2.61
C GLN A 388 -17.59 13.07 -1.71
N SER A 389 -16.72 12.37 -1.01
CA SER A 389 -15.62 12.93 -0.23
C SER A 389 -14.45 11.96 -0.21
N VAL A 390 -13.28 12.45 0.18
CA VAL A 390 -12.06 11.67 0.34
C VAL A 390 -11.73 11.57 1.82
N THR A 391 -11.69 10.35 2.36
CA THR A 391 -11.19 10.09 3.71
C THR A 391 -9.70 10.39 3.77
N LEU A 392 -9.29 11.31 4.65
CA LEU A 392 -7.91 11.73 4.82
C LEU A 392 -7.35 11.18 6.13
N ILE A 393 -6.26 10.43 6.07
CA ILE A 393 -5.58 9.82 7.21
C ILE A 393 -4.05 9.99 7.11
N GLY A 394 -3.36 9.60 8.16
CA GLY A 394 -1.89 9.55 8.21
C GLY A 394 -1.25 10.76 8.89
N GLY A 395 0.02 10.58 9.29
CA GLY A 395 0.76 11.57 10.07
C GLY A 395 0.97 12.91 9.37
N GLY A 396 1.01 12.94 8.03
CA GLY A 396 1.10 14.16 7.23
C GLY A 396 -0.17 15.01 7.26
N ALA A 397 -1.32 14.41 7.60
CA ALA A 397 -2.61 15.09 7.60
C ALA A 397 -2.90 15.91 8.88
N ARG A 398 -1.94 16.10 9.78
CA ARG A 398 -2.16 16.80 11.06
C ARG A 398 -2.41 18.30 10.93
N SER A 399 -1.89 18.94 9.87
CA SER A 399 -2.03 20.38 9.67
C SER A 399 -3.36 20.73 9.02
N GLU A 400 -4.20 21.48 9.74
CA GLU A 400 -5.46 22.01 9.21
C GLU A 400 -5.24 22.90 7.99
N TYR A 401 -4.24 23.75 8.03
CA TYR A 401 -3.86 24.63 6.91
C TYR A 401 -3.55 23.82 5.64
N TRP A 402 -2.77 22.75 5.76
CA TRP A 402 -2.43 21.93 4.61
C TRP A 402 -3.61 21.11 4.11
N ARG A 403 -4.44 20.58 5.03
CA ARG A 403 -5.68 19.88 4.64
C ARG A 403 -6.60 20.76 3.80
N GLN A 404 -6.80 22.03 4.23
CA GLN A 404 -7.61 22.99 3.45
C GLN A 404 -6.97 23.29 2.10
N MET A 405 -5.65 23.52 2.04
CA MET A 405 -4.91 23.72 0.78
C MET A 405 -5.08 22.53 -0.17
N LEU A 406 -4.99 21.29 0.33
CA LEU A 406 -5.20 20.09 -0.47
C LEU A 406 -6.64 19.97 -1.00
N ALA A 407 -7.65 20.36 -0.22
CA ALA A 407 -9.03 20.44 -0.67
C ALA A 407 -9.18 21.48 -1.78
N ASP A 408 -8.61 22.67 -1.61
CA ASP A 408 -8.65 23.76 -2.59
C ASP A 408 -7.92 23.41 -3.89
N ILE A 409 -6.79 22.70 -3.83
CA ILE A 409 -6.03 22.26 -5.01
C ILE A 409 -6.76 21.15 -5.77
N SER A 410 -7.27 20.14 -5.06
CA SER A 410 -7.90 18.97 -5.67
C SER A 410 -9.35 19.22 -6.12
N GLY A 411 -10.02 20.21 -5.52
CA GLY A 411 -11.45 20.43 -5.71
C GLY A 411 -12.33 19.35 -5.06
N GLN A 412 -11.75 18.59 -4.11
CA GLN A 412 -12.44 17.50 -3.42
C GLN A 412 -12.72 17.88 -1.97
N GLN A 413 -13.87 17.47 -1.44
CA GLN A 413 -14.09 17.46 0.00
C GLN A 413 -13.16 16.46 0.65
N LEU A 414 -12.38 16.89 1.66
CA LEU A 414 -11.49 16.03 2.44
C LEU A 414 -12.05 15.86 3.85
N ASP A 415 -12.32 14.62 4.23
CA ASP A 415 -12.82 14.26 5.55
C ASP A 415 -11.67 13.70 6.41
N TYR A 416 -11.11 14.53 7.27
CA TYR A 416 -10.05 14.12 8.19
C TYR A 416 -10.64 13.22 9.29
N ARG A 417 -10.11 12.00 9.40
CA ARG A 417 -10.54 10.97 10.33
C ARG A 417 -9.39 10.50 11.19
N THR A 418 -9.67 10.21 12.45
CA THR A 418 -8.69 9.75 13.44
C THR A 418 -8.78 8.24 13.65
N GLY A 419 -7.69 7.63 14.15
CA GLY A 419 -7.63 6.18 14.42
C GLY A 419 -7.06 5.35 13.27
N GLY A 420 -6.66 5.96 12.14
CA GLY A 420 -6.03 5.27 11.01
C GLY A 420 -4.58 4.80 11.24
N ASP A 421 -3.97 5.20 12.35
CA ASP A 421 -2.56 4.88 12.68
C ASP A 421 -2.35 3.40 13.03
N VAL A 422 -3.41 2.65 13.29
CA VAL A 422 -3.32 1.20 13.57
C VAL A 422 -2.90 0.41 12.34
N GLY A 423 -3.29 0.89 11.16
CA GLY A 423 -2.87 0.34 9.89
C GLY A 423 -3.51 -1.02 9.52
N PRO A 424 -2.82 -1.83 8.68
CA PRO A 424 -3.37 -3.06 8.12
C PRO A 424 -3.74 -4.14 9.15
N ALA A 425 -3.13 -4.14 10.35
CA ALA A 425 -3.48 -5.07 11.42
C ALA A 425 -4.95 -4.90 11.86
N LEU A 426 -5.47 -3.66 11.85
CA LEU A 426 -6.89 -3.41 12.13
C LEU A 426 -7.79 -4.04 11.06
N GLY A 427 -7.43 -3.89 9.78
CA GLY A 427 -8.16 -4.53 8.68
C GLY A 427 -8.12 -6.05 8.76
N ALA A 428 -6.96 -6.62 9.06
CA ALA A 428 -6.82 -8.06 9.26
C ALA A 428 -7.72 -8.60 10.38
N SER A 429 -7.77 -7.92 11.54
CA SER A 429 -8.66 -8.30 12.65
C SER A 429 -10.14 -8.11 12.30
N ARG A 430 -10.50 -7.10 11.51
CA ARG A 430 -11.88 -6.89 11.02
C ARG A 430 -12.31 -7.96 10.02
N LEU A 431 -11.41 -8.42 9.14
CA LEU A 431 -11.69 -9.56 8.27
C LEU A 431 -11.95 -10.84 9.08
N ALA A 432 -11.19 -11.06 10.17
CA ALA A 432 -11.47 -12.14 11.12
C ALA A 432 -12.81 -11.96 11.84
N GLN A 433 -13.15 -10.73 12.21
CA GLN A 433 -14.44 -10.40 12.81
C GLN A 433 -15.62 -10.67 11.87
N ILE A 434 -15.49 -10.39 10.57
CA ILE A 434 -16.50 -10.72 9.55
C ILE A 434 -16.72 -12.22 9.50
N ALA A 435 -15.67 -13.03 9.41
CA ALA A 435 -15.77 -14.48 9.34
C ALA A 435 -16.48 -15.10 10.56
N ALA A 436 -16.26 -14.51 11.74
CA ALA A 436 -16.85 -14.97 13.01
C ALA A 436 -18.30 -14.46 13.23
N ASN A 437 -18.81 -13.54 12.39
CA ASN A 437 -20.15 -12.96 12.52
C ASN A 437 -20.85 -12.88 11.15
N PRO A 438 -21.08 -14.01 10.47
CA PRO A 438 -21.61 -14.04 9.12
C PRO A 438 -23.05 -13.49 9.01
N GLU A 439 -23.75 -13.35 10.13
CA GLU A 439 -25.10 -12.81 10.23
C GLU A 439 -25.15 -11.27 10.22
N LYS A 440 -24.00 -10.60 10.47
CA LYS A 440 -23.93 -9.14 10.52
C LYS A 440 -23.57 -8.53 9.16
N SER A 441 -24.08 -7.36 8.89
CA SER A 441 -23.74 -6.62 7.68
C SER A 441 -22.33 -6.03 7.73
N LEU A 442 -21.70 -5.81 6.58
CA LEU A 442 -20.40 -5.17 6.49
C LEU A 442 -20.39 -3.75 7.09
N ILE A 443 -21.50 -3.00 6.96
CA ILE A 443 -21.62 -1.65 7.51
C ILE A 443 -21.55 -1.68 9.04
N GLU A 444 -22.16 -2.70 9.68
CA GLU A 444 -22.10 -2.85 11.15
C GLU A 444 -20.70 -3.24 11.65
N LEU A 445 -19.99 -4.09 10.89
CA LEU A 445 -18.68 -4.61 11.29
C LEU A 445 -17.51 -3.69 10.86
N LEU A 446 -17.71 -2.89 9.82
CA LEU A 446 -16.70 -2.02 9.24
C LEU A 446 -17.14 -0.55 9.26
N PRO A 447 -17.40 0.05 10.42
CA PRO A 447 -17.72 1.46 10.48
C PRO A 447 -16.54 2.29 9.98
N GLN A 448 -16.86 3.39 9.33
CA GLN A 448 -15.85 4.40 9.04
C GLN A 448 -15.24 4.94 10.33
N LEU A 449 -13.97 5.34 10.28
CA LEU A 449 -13.30 5.99 11.39
C LEU A 449 -14.03 7.27 11.81
N PRO A 450 -13.94 7.70 13.10
CA PRO A 450 -14.55 8.94 13.56
C PRO A 450 -14.11 10.14 12.72
N LEU A 451 -15.10 10.92 12.25
CA LEU A 451 -14.87 12.17 11.54
C LEU A 451 -14.48 13.25 12.55
N GLU A 452 -13.33 13.87 12.35
CA GLU A 452 -12.86 14.99 13.16
C GLU A 452 -13.21 16.33 12.50
N GLN A 453 -12.92 16.46 11.19
CA GLN A 453 -13.15 17.70 10.47
C GLN A 453 -13.31 17.45 8.97
N SER A 454 -14.24 18.16 8.33
CA SER A 454 -14.39 18.20 6.88
C SER A 454 -13.84 19.50 6.32
N HIS A 455 -13.12 19.41 5.21
CA HIS A 455 -12.57 20.53 4.46
C HIS A 455 -13.25 20.58 3.09
N LEU A 456 -14.09 21.58 2.90
CA LEU A 456 -14.71 21.85 1.59
C LEU A 456 -13.77 22.70 0.73
N PRO A 457 -13.65 22.42 -0.57
CA PRO A 457 -12.84 23.25 -1.45
C PRO A 457 -13.47 24.65 -1.60
N ASP A 458 -12.65 25.68 -1.48
CA ASP A 458 -13.05 27.04 -1.82
C ASP A 458 -13.01 27.21 -3.34
N ALA A 459 -14.14 27.61 -3.95
CA ALA A 459 -14.29 27.69 -5.40
C ALA A 459 -13.34 28.71 -6.05
N GLN A 460 -13.04 29.82 -5.38
CA GLN A 460 -12.13 30.86 -5.90
C GLN A 460 -10.68 30.39 -5.84
N ARG A 461 -10.28 29.76 -4.72
CA ARG A 461 -8.94 29.19 -4.55
C ARG A 461 -8.73 28.01 -5.51
N TYR A 462 -9.72 27.14 -5.65
CA TYR A 462 -9.67 26.04 -6.63
C TYR A 462 -9.40 26.60 -8.05
N ALA A 463 -10.17 27.62 -8.48
CA ALA A 463 -10.00 28.26 -9.78
C ALA A 463 -8.60 28.90 -9.93
N ALA A 464 -8.08 29.53 -8.88
CA ALA A 464 -6.73 30.11 -8.87
C ALA A 464 -5.60 29.08 -8.96
N TYR A 465 -5.80 27.88 -8.43
CA TYR A 465 -4.82 26.79 -8.50
C TYR A 465 -4.75 26.11 -9.88
N GLN A 466 -5.81 26.14 -10.70
CA GLN A 466 -5.81 25.40 -11.98
C GLN A 466 -4.71 25.86 -12.95
N PRO A 467 -4.50 27.13 -13.24
CA PRO A 467 -3.40 27.57 -14.12
C PRO A 467 -2.02 27.26 -13.52
N ARG A 468 -1.90 27.26 -12.18
CA ARG A 468 -0.65 26.87 -11.50
C ARG A 468 -0.37 25.38 -11.64
N ARG A 469 -1.38 24.53 -11.53
CA ARG A 469 -1.26 23.09 -11.80
C ARG A 469 -0.88 22.81 -13.25
N GLU A 470 -1.46 23.54 -14.19
CA GLU A 470 -1.10 23.39 -15.61
C GLU A 470 0.37 23.74 -15.85
N THR A 471 0.88 24.81 -15.22
CA THR A 471 2.31 25.14 -15.27
C THR A 471 3.16 24.06 -14.62
N PHE A 472 2.74 23.49 -13.47
CA PHE A 472 3.41 22.37 -12.82
C PHE A 472 3.56 21.16 -13.75
N ARG A 473 2.49 20.76 -14.45
CA ARG A 473 2.51 19.67 -15.44
C ARG A 473 3.44 19.98 -16.62
N ARG A 474 3.38 21.20 -17.13
CA ARG A 474 4.26 21.65 -18.22
C ARG A 474 5.74 21.64 -17.81
N LEU A 475 6.06 22.05 -16.60
CA LEU A 475 7.44 22.01 -16.09
C LEU A 475 8.00 20.59 -16.11
N TYR A 476 7.25 19.61 -15.63
CA TYR A 476 7.68 18.22 -15.70
C TYR A 476 7.94 17.79 -17.15
N GLN A 477 7.03 18.07 -18.06
CA GLN A 477 7.16 17.70 -19.48
C GLN A 477 8.39 18.35 -20.14
N GLN A 478 8.66 19.61 -19.83
CA GLN A 478 9.82 20.32 -20.39
C GLN A 478 11.15 19.83 -19.82
N LEU A 479 11.15 19.36 -18.57
CA LEU A 479 12.34 18.85 -17.91
C LEU A 479 12.56 17.34 -18.10
N LEU A 480 11.56 16.62 -18.62
CA LEU A 480 11.62 15.17 -18.83
C LEU A 480 12.87 14.71 -19.59
N PRO A 481 13.33 15.37 -20.67
CA PRO A 481 14.56 14.98 -21.37
C PRO A 481 15.84 15.04 -20.52
N LEU A 482 15.81 15.80 -19.41
CA LEU A 482 16.93 15.93 -18.48
C LEU A 482 16.86 14.91 -17.32
N MET A 483 15.78 14.15 -17.26
CA MET A 483 15.48 13.16 -16.22
C MET A 483 15.58 11.71 -16.78
N ALA A 484 16.26 11.53 -17.89
CA ALA A 484 16.45 10.23 -18.56
C ALA A 484 17.69 9.49 -18.04
#